data_5474668fb673a2d27871e8e3eae47b43
#
_entry.id   5474668fb673a2d27871e8e3eae47b43
#
_cell.length_a   1.000
_cell.length_b   1.000
_cell.length_c   1.000
_cell.angle_alpha   90.00
_cell.angle_beta   90.00
_cell.angle_gamma   90.00
#
_symmetry.space_group_name_H-M   'P 1'
#
loop_
_entity.id
_entity.type
_entity.pdbx_description
1 polymer ?
#
loop_
_entity_poly.entity_id
_entity_poly.type
_entity_poly.pdbx_seq_one_letter_code
_entity_poly.pdbx_strand_id
1 'polypeptide(L)'
;MLKKFRNWLTASADEEEAANQRKRWTRLTERVELQQTDFPLNEEEVAVLSIGTAEDIPDLLEIERLSYHGETPWNQKAFEHEMKNNRNALYLVLRVYDVAIGFIGSWFVEGEAHVTNIAIIPNYRRYGLASFLMEQMRHLAEADHNQLFSLEVRMSNTGAQELYRKLGFKDGKIKKAYYSEDHEDALEMSLVLKGHKKSGE
;
A
#
# COMPACT_ATOMS: atom_id res chain seq x y z
N MET A 1 -17.05 39.39 -22.48
CA MET A 1 -17.27 38.30 -21.54
C MET A 1 -16.47 37.02 -21.87
N LEU A 2 -16.37 36.61 -23.12
CA LEU A 2 -15.65 35.39 -23.54
C LEU A 2 -14.12 35.34 -23.26
N LYS A 3 -13.42 36.48 -23.22
CA LYS A 3 -11.98 36.53 -22.93
C LYS A 3 -11.65 36.25 -21.47
N LYS A 4 -12.51 36.64 -20.50
CA LYS A 4 -12.31 36.35 -19.09
C LYS A 4 -12.54 34.86 -18.76
N PHE A 5 -13.48 34.20 -19.43
CA PHE A 5 -13.78 32.78 -19.25
C PHE A 5 -12.63 31.88 -19.79
N ARG A 6 -12.02 32.28 -20.91
CA ARG A 6 -10.89 31.55 -21.52
C ARG A 6 -9.62 31.64 -20.64
N ASN A 7 -9.36 32.83 -20.05
CA ASN A 7 -8.22 33.00 -19.14
C ASN A 7 -8.39 32.23 -17.79
N TRP A 8 -9.64 32.07 -17.33
CA TRP A 8 -9.91 31.26 -16.11
C TRP A 8 -9.72 29.77 -16.38
N LEU A 9 -10.14 29.24 -17.54
CA LEU A 9 -9.93 27.86 -17.96
C LEU A 9 -8.45 27.53 -18.20
N THR A 10 -7.67 28.45 -18.75
CA THR A 10 -6.22 28.23 -18.93
C THR A 10 -5.49 28.32 -17.59
N ALA A 11 -5.86 29.24 -16.69
CA ALA A 11 -5.26 29.33 -15.36
C ALA A 11 -5.53 28.07 -14.52
N SER A 12 -6.73 27.48 -14.61
CA SER A 12 -7.03 26.24 -13.90
C SER A 12 -6.31 25.02 -14.47
N ALA A 13 -6.09 24.97 -15.79
CA ALA A 13 -5.31 23.91 -16.42
C ALA A 13 -3.81 24.02 -16.09
N ASP A 14 -3.28 25.23 -16.07
CA ASP A 14 -1.88 25.49 -15.68
C ASP A 14 -1.63 25.20 -14.19
N GLU A 15 -2.61 25.47 -13.32
CA GLU A 15 -2.55 25.12 -11.89
C GLU A 15 -2.65 23.60 -11.68
N GLU A 16 -3.49 22.91 -12.43
CA GLU A 16 -3.64 21.44 -12.36
C GLU A 16 -2.38 20.74 -12.90
N GLU A 17 -1.77 21.27 -13.97
CA GLU A 17 -0.50 20.78 -14.52
C GLU A 17 0.67 21.05 -13.57
N ALA A 18 0.71 22.24 -12.94
CA ALA A 18 1.71 22.57 -11.92
C ALA A 18 1.55 21.71 -10.66
N ALA A 19 0.32 21.43 -10.23
CA ALA A 19 0.04 20.52 -9.12
C ALA A 19 0.46 19.08 -9.45
N ASN A 20 0.19 18.60 -10.66
CA ASN A 20 0.63 17.29 -11.15
C ASN A 20 2.15 17.21 -11.28
N GLN A 21 2.82 18.28 -11.71
CA GLN A 21 4.29 18.35 -11.72
C GLN A 21 4.86 18.32 -10.30
N ARG A 22 4.32 19.08 -9.35
CA ARG A 22 4.73 19.01 -7.94
C ARG A 22 4.55 17.62 -7.39
N LYS A 23 3.43 16.95 -7.66
CA LYS A 23 3.15 15.57 -7.26
C LYS A 23 4.22 14.57 -7.76
N ARG A 24 4.74 14.77 -8.97
CA ARG A 24 5.82 13.94 -9.55
C ARG A 24 7.16 14.07 -8.82
N TRP A 25 7.41 15.19 -8.14
CA TRP A 25 8.69 15.47 -7.46
C TRP A 25 8.66 15.24 -5.95
N THR A 26 7.47 15.23 -5.34
CA THR A 26 7.28 15.02 -3.90
C THR A 26 7.17 13.51 -3.62
N ARG A 27 7.82 13.06 -2.55
CA ARG A 27 7.69 11.67 -2.13
C ARG A 27 6.24 11.36 -1.74
N LEU A 28 5.80 10.12 -1.98
CA LEU A 28 4.47 9.68 -1.59
C LEU A 28 4.24 9.85 -0.07
N THR A 29 5.25 9.54 0.73
CA THR A 29 5.22 9.70 2.20
C THR A 29 4.98 11.13 2.68
N GLU A 30 5.29 12.15 1.87
CA GLU A 30 5.15 13.57 2.21
C GLU A 30 3.77 14.14 1.81
N ARG A 31 2.98 13.40 1.02
CA ARG A 31 1.69 13.86 0.48
C ARG A 31 0.49 13.02 0.90
N VAL A 32 0.71 12.02 1.72
CA VAL A 32 -0.35 11.19 2.31
C VAL A 32 -0.41 11.37 3.82
N GLU A 33 -1.60 11.27 4.37
CA GLU A 33 -1.85 11.40 5.81
C GLU A 33 -2.73 10.25 6.28
N LEU A 34 -2.32 9.61 7.38
CA LEU A 34 -3.09 8.52 7.99
C LEU A 34 -4.33 9.10 8.68
N GLN A 35 -5.50 8.55 8.37
CA GLN A 35 -6.75 8.95 9.00
C GLN A 35 -7.00 8.19 10.30
N GLN A 36 -6.53 6.96 10.39
CA GLN A 36 -6.64 6.12 11.57
C GLN A 36 -5.28 5.48 11.84
N THR A 37 -4.80 5.65 13.06
CA THR A 37 -3.51 5.11 13.51
C THR A 37 -3.66 3.94 14.47
N ASP A 38 -4.77 3.86 15.19
CA ASP A 38 -4.94 2.92 16.28
C ASP A 38 -5.89 1.78 15.90
N PHE A 39 -5.49 0.56 16.23
CA PHE A 39 -6.29 -0.64 16.09
C PHE A 39 -6.32 -1.42 17.42
N PRO A 40 -7.44 -1.43 18.16
CA PRO A 40 -7.57 -2.20 19.38
C PRO A 40 -7.47 -3.70 19.10
N LEU A 41 -6.55 -4.38 19.78
CA LEU A 41 -6.41 -5.84 19.75
C LEU A 41 -7.27 -6.51 20.81
N ASN A 42 -7.28 -5.90 22.00
CA ASN A 42 -8.08 -6.30 23.16
C ASN A 42 -8.23 -5.09 24.10
N GLU A 43 -8.66 -5.30 25.35
CA GLU A 43 -8.87 -4.22 26.34
C GLU A 43 -7.56 -3.55 26.80
N GLU A 44 -6.42 -4.22 26.67
CA GLU A 44 -5.12 -3.76 27.18
C GLU A 44 -4.14 -3.39 26.06
N GLU A 45 -4.31 -3.93 24.86
CA GLU A 45 -3.35 -3.78 23.76
C GLU A 45 -3.96 -3.07 22.56
N VAL A 46 -3.22 -2.10 22.06
CA VAL A 46 -3.53 -1.35 20.83
C VAL A 46 -2.34 -1.47 19.88
N ALA A 47 -2.62 -1.87 18.65
CA ALA A 47 -1.64 -1.76 17.58
C ALA A 47 -1.67 -0.35 16.98
N VAL A 48 -0.51 0.28 16.88
CA VAL A 48 -0.34 1.64 16.36
C VAL A 48 0.27 1.58 14.96
N LEU A 49 -0.36 2.27 14.02
CA LEU A 49 0.07 2.38 12.63
C LEU A 49 0.88 3.65 12.42
N SER A 50 2.00 3.54 11.72
CA SER A 50 2.81 4.68 11.29
C SER A 50 3.25 4.53 9.83
N ILE A 51 3.62 5.65 9.20
CA ILE A 51 4.32 5.62 7.91
C ILE A 51 5.74 5.13 8.17
N GLY A 52 6.13 4.09 7.45
CA GLY A 52 7.45 3.48 7.55
C GLY A 52 8.55 4.34 6.94
N THR A 53 9.69 4.33 7.59
CA THR A 53 10.91 5.03 7.19
C THR A 53 12.07 4.05 6.97
N ALA A 54 13.18 4.52 6.44
CA ALA A 54 14.37 3.68 6.27
C ALA A 54 14.94 3.16 7.61
N GLU A 55 14.58 3.77 8.73
CA GLU A 55 14.98 3.33 10.08
C GLU A 55 14.25 2.04 10.49
N ASP A 56 13.08 1.77 9.88
CA ASP A 56 12.26 0.58 10.14
C ASP A 56 12.75 -0.67 9.38
N ILE A 57 13.72 -0.56 8.47
CA ILE A 57 14.19 -1.68 7.64
C ILE A 57 14.59 -2.91 8.47
N PRO A 58 15.32 -2.79 9.61
CA PRO A 58 15.62 -3.94 10.45
C PRO A 58 14.36 -4.66 10.97
N ASP A 59 13.33 -3.91 11.34
CA ASP A 59 12.05 -4.44 11.82
C ASP A 59 11.32 -5.18 10.68
N LEU A 60 11.31 -4.61 9.47
CA LEU A 60 10.67 -5.25 8.30
C LEU A 60 11.33 -6.58 7.96
N LEU A 61 12.66 -6.64 8.01
CA LEU A 61 13.42 -7.88 7.80
C LEU A 61 13.09 -8.94 8.88
N GLU A 62 12.97 -8.52 10.13
CA GLU A 62 12.61 -9.43 11.22
C GLU A 62 11.16 -9.93 11.08
N ILE A 63 10.22 -9.07 10.67
CA ILE A 63 8.84 -9.48 10.38
C ILE A 63 8.82 -10.51 9.25
N GLU A 64 9.59 -10.31 8.16
CA GLU A 64 9.69 -11.30 7.08
C GLU A 64 10.27 -12.63 7.58
N ARG A 65 11.39 -12.57 8.29
CA ARG A 65 12.04 -13.76 8.85
C ARG A 65 11.09 -14.59 9.73
N LEU A 66 10.29 -13.94 10.57
CA LEU A 66 9.28 -14.58 11.42
C LEU A 66 8.08 -15.10 10.63
N SER A 67 7.74 -14.44 9.52
CA SER A 67 6.56 -14.76 8.71
C SER A 67 6.80 -15.87 7.68
N TYR A 68 8.05 -16.02 7.20
CA TYR A 68 8.46 -16.92 6.12
C TYR A 68 9.46 -17.99 6.58
N HIS A 69 9.33 -18.51 7.81
CA HIS A 69 10.11 -19.63 8.34
C HIS A 69 11.63 -19.41 8.33
N GLY A 70 12.06 -18.17 8.50
CA GLY A 70 13.47 -17.78 8.54
C GLY A 70 14.01 -17.20 7.24
N GLU A 71 13.23 -17.25 6.16
CA GLU A 71 13.57 -16.61 4.89
C GLU A 71 13.16 -15.13 4.89
N THR A 72 13.82 -14.35 4.06
CA THR A 72 13.49 -12.94 3.80
C THR A 72 13.32 -12.73 2.31
N PRO A 73 12.12 -12.98 1.74
CA PRO A 73 11.83 -12.77 0.31
C PRO A 73 12.27 -11.39 -0.17
N TRP A 74 12.10 -10.38 0.69
CA TRP A 74 12.66 -9.05 0.49
C TRP A 74 13.90 -8.86 1.35
N ASN A 75 15.07 -8.77 0.71
CA ASN A 75 16.31 -8.53 1.41
C ASN A 75 16.53 -7.05 1.74
N GLN A 76 17.55 -6.75 2.57
CA GLN A 76 17.87 -5.39 2.99
C GLN A 76 18.04 -4.43 1.80
N LYS A 77 18.70 -4.84 0.72
CA LYS A 77 18.93 -3.98 -0.46
C LYS A 77 17.63 -3.62 -1.17
N ALA A 78 16.67 -4.55 -1.22
CA ALA A 78 15.36 -4.29 -1.79
C ALA A 78 14.59 -3.25 -0.97
N PHE A 79 14.51 -3.42 0.36
CA PHE A 79 13.89 -2.41 1.24
C PHE A 79 14.61 -1.06 1.18
N GLU A 80 15.93 -1.04 1.17
CA GLU A 80 16.71 0.21 1.02
C GLU A 80 16.40 0.91 -0.30
N HIS A 81 16.30 0.17 -1.40
CA HIS A 81 15.93 0.74 -2.69
C HIS A 81 14.55 1.38 -2.63
N GLU A 82 13.55 0.66 -2.13
CA GLU A 82 12.19 1.15 -2.05
C GLU A 82 12.06 2.35 -1.12
N MET A 83 12.55 2.24 0.10
CA MET A 83 12.30 3.26 1.12
C MET A 83 13.19 4.50 0.97
N LYS A 84 14.38 4.37 0.36
CA LYS A 84 15.30 5.51 0.17
C LYS A 84 15.23 6.11 -1.24
N ASN A 85 15.02 5.29 -2.28
CA ASN A 85 15.18 5.72 -3.68
C ASN A 85 13.86 5.78 -4.46
N ASN A 86 12.88 4.93 -4.14
CA ASN A 86 11.59 4.94 -4.82
C ASN A 86 10.67 6.01 -4.22
N ARG A 87 10.40 7.07 -4.98
CA ARG A 87 9.53 8.18 -4.54
C ARG A 87 8.05 7.79 -4.46
N ASN A 88 7.68 6.76 -5.19
CA ASN A 88 6.31 6.27 -5.30
C ASN A 88 6.03 5.14 -4.32
N ALA A 89 7.02 4.69 -3.54
CA ALA A 89 6.85 3.67 -2.53
C ALA A 89 6.29 4.26 -1.23
N LEU A 90 5.38 3.54 -0.63
CA LEU A 90 4.81 3.81 0.68
C LEU A 90 4.80 2.53 1.50
N TYR A 91 5.33 2.60 2.70
CA TYR A 91 5.28 1.53 3.68
C TYR A 91 4.51 1.99 4.91
N LEU A 92 3.66 1.12 5.43
CA LEU A 92 2.97 1.32 6.71
C LEU A 92 3.44 0.22 7.66
N VAL A 93 3.72 0.59 8.90
CA VAL A 93 4.24 -0.32 9.92
C VAL A 93 3.31 -0.32 11.13
N LEU A 94 2.93 -1.51 11.59
CA LEU A 94 2.15 -1.73 12.81
C LEU A 94 3.05 -2.10 13.97
N ARG A 95 2.86 -1.46 15.11
CA ARG A 95 3.55 -1.75 16.37
C ARG A 95 2.58 -1.98 17.51
N VAL A 96 2.93 -2.90 18.39
CA VAL A 96 2.33 -3.03 19.70
C VAL A 96 3.41 -2.70 20.71
N TYR A 97 3.15 -1.73 21.57
CA TYR A 97 4.19 -1.02 22.32
C TYR A 97 5.27 -0.53 21.32
N ASP A 98 6.51 -0.86 21.45
CA ASP A 98 7.57 -0.48 20.49
C ASP A 98 7.97 -1.61 19.53
N VAL A 99 7.27 -2.75 19.58
CA VAL A 99 7.59 -3.93 18.77
C VAL A 99 6.81 -3.91 17.45
N ALA A 100 7.51 -3.95 16.33
CA ALA A 100 6.89 -4.06 15.01
C ALA A 100 6.32 -5.48 14.80
N ILE A 101 5.03 -5.55 14.48
CA ILE A 101 4.27 -6.80 14.37
C ILE A 101 3.74 -7.10 12.97
N GLY A 102 3.80 -6.12 12.09
CA GLY A 102 3.36 -6.26 10.71
C GLY A 102 3.61 -5.02 9.89
N PHE A 103 3.56 -5.17 8.59
CA PHE A 103 3.69 -4.06 7.65
C PHE A 103 2.98 -4.34 6.33
N ILE A 104 2.80 -3.29 5.54
CA ILE A 104 2.40 -3.33 4.14
C ILE A 104 3.25 -2.35 3.34
N GLY A 105 3.72 -2.77 2.16
CA GLY A 105 4.39 -1.92 1.16
C GLY A 105 3.56 -1.82 -0.11
N SER A 106 3.60 -0.65 -0.76
CA SER A 106 2.88 -0.41 -2.01
C SER A 106 3.58 0.63 -2.88
N TRP A 107 3.36 0.57 -4.20
CA TRP A 107 3.74 1.62 -5.14
C TRP A 107 2.50 2.32 -5.67
N PHE A 108 2.58 3.64 -5.85
CA PHE A 108 1.51 4.44 -6.45
C PHE A 108 2.03 5.04 -7.76
N VAL A 109 1.65 4.45 -8.88
CA VAL A 109 2.16 4.81 -10.22
C VAL A 109 1.00 4.85 -11.23
N GLU A 110 0.89 5.94 -11.96
CA GLU A 110 -0.03 6.08 -13.10
C GLU A 110 -1.50 5.74 -12.81
N GLY A 111 -1.97 6.08 -11.61
CA GLY A 111 -3.35 5.83 -11.20
C GLY A 111 -3.60 4.43 -10.62
N GLU A 112 -2.55 3.66 -10.42
CA GLU A 112 -2.57 2.36 -9.75
C GLU A 112 -1.78 2.41 -8.44
N ALA A 113 -2.38 1.88 -7.37
CA ALA A 113 -1.70 1.54 -6.13
C ALA A 113 -1.48 0.02 -6.13
N HIS A 114 -0.23 -0.41 -6.18
CA HIS A 114 0.14 -1.82 -6.25
C HIS A 114 0.80 -2.28 -4.97
N VAL A 115 0.20 -3.27 -4.28
CA VAL A 115 0.78 -3.85 -3.06
C VAL A 115 1.93 -4.77 -3.45
N THR A 116 3.12 -4.46 -2.95
CA THR A 116 4.34 -5.23 -3.21
C THR A 116 4.57 -6.34 -2.21
N ASN A 117 4.24 -6.07 -0.94
CA ASN A 117 4.36 -7.04 0.13
C ASN A 117 3.47 -6.65 1.33
N ILE A 118 3.02 -7.65 2.07
CA ILE A 118 2.29 -7.53 3.32
C ILE A 118 2.60 -8.71 4.22
N ALA A 119 2.96 -8.46 5.46
CA ALA A 119 3.25 -9.50 6.43
C ALA A 119 2.75 -9.12 7.82
N ILE A 120 2.24 -10.13 8.55
CA ILE A 120 1.94 -10.07 9.99
C ILE A 120 2.64 -11.25 10.64
N ILE A 121 3.40 -11.01 11.72
CA ILE A 121 4.07 -12.08 12.45
C ILE A 121 3.06 -13.11 13.01
N PRO A 122 3.42 -14.39 13.10
CA PRO A 122 2.47 -15.47 13.40
C PRO A 122 1.59 -15.23 14.63
N ASN A 123 2.16 -14.72 15.72
CA ASN A 123 1.44 -14.51 16.98
C ASN A 123 0.34 -13.44 16.93
N TYR A 124 0.37 -12.57 15.91
CA TYR A 124 -0.61 -11.50 15.72
C TYR A 124 -1.52 -11.73 14.51
N ARG A 125 -1.47 -12.94 13.91
CA ARG A 125 -2.39 -13.31 12.83
C ARG A 125 -3.80 -13.57 13.36
N ARG A 126 -4.82 -13.40 12.49
CA ARG A 126 -6.25 -13.63 12.77
C ARG A 126 -6.92 -12.58 13.69
N TYR A 127 -6.21 -11.51 14.03
CA TYR A 127 -6.79 -10.35 14.74
C TYR A 127 -7.39 -9.29 13.79
N GLY A 128 -7.39 -9.51 12.46
CA GLY A 128 -7.90 -8.54 11.50
C GLY A 128 -6.86 -7.53 11.00
N LEU A 129 -5.61 -7.59 11.49
CA LEU A 129 -4.57 -6.61 11.19
C LEU A 129 -4.23 -6.50 9.70
N ALA A 130 -4.21 -7.61 8.95
CA ALA A 130 -3.99 -7.58 7.51
C ALA A 130 -5.12 -6.86 6.77
N SER A 131 -6.38 -7.05 7.19
CA SER A 131 -7.52 -6.29 6.66
C SER A 131 -7.38 -4.80 6.95
N PHE A 132 -7.00 -4.45 8.17
CA PHE A 132 -6.77 -3.07 8.59
C PHE A 132 -5.68 -2.41 7.74
N LEU A 133 -4.51 -3.05 7.57
CA LEU A 133 -3.42 -2.55 6.72
C LEU A 133 -3.88 -2.32 5.28
N MET A 134 -4.60 -3.29 4.69
CA MET A 134 -5.14 -3.18 3.34
C MET A 134 -6.13 -2.03 3.21
N GLU A 135 -7.00 -1.83 4.20
CA GLU A 135 -7.96 -0.72 4.20
C GLU A 135 -7.29 0.63 4.35
N GLN A 136 -6.31 0.78 5.24
CA GLN A 136 -5.54 2.02 5.37
C GLN A 136 -4.81 2.35 4.07
N MET A 137 -4.14 1.37 3.45
CA MET A 137 -3.47 1.57 2.16
C MET A 137 -4.45 1.93 1.05
N ARG A 138 -5.65 1.31 1.02
CA ARG A 138 -6.72 1.66 0.08
C ARG A 138 -7.18 3.11 0.24
N HIS A 139 -7.40 3.57 1.48
CA HIS A 139 -7.80 4.96 1.75
C HIS A 139 -6.74 5.96 1.27
N LEU A 140 -5.45 5.65 1.49
CA LEU A 140 -4.35 6.47 0.99
C LEU A 140 -4.28 6.47 -0.55
N ALA A 141 -4.53 5.32 -1.18
CA ALA A 141 -4.60 5.20 -2.62
C ALA A 141 -5.76 6.02 -3.22
N GLU A 142 -6.94 5.99 -2.60
CA GLU A 142 -8.10 6.80 -2.98
C GLU A 142 -7.82 8.30 -2.80
N ALA A 143 -7.20 8.69 -1.68
CA ALA A 143 -6.81 10.09 -1.41
C ALA A 143 -5.76 10.60 -2.40
N ASP A 144 -4.84 9.75 -2.86
CA ASP A 144 -3.87 10.08 -3.91
C ASP A 144 -4.42 9.91 -5.35
N HIS A 145 -5.76 9.77 -5.49
CA HIS A 145 -6.48 9.69 -6.76
C HIS A 145 -6.13 8.48 -7.65
N ASN A 146 -5.66 7.38 -7.05
CA ASN A 146 -5.53 6.14 -7.78
C ASN A 146 -6.90 5.54 -8.08
N GLN A 147 -7.01 4.85 -9.22
CA GLN A 147 -8.25 4.26 -9.73
C GLN A 147 -8.28 2.74 -9.54
N LEU A 148 -7.11 2.15 -9.37
CA LEU A 148 -6.92 0.72 -9.23
C LEU A 148 -6.06 0.42 -7.99
N PHE A 149 -6.44 -0.61 -7.24
CA PHE A 149 -5.65 -1.19 -6.16
C PHE A 149 -5.42 -2.66 -6.49
N SER A 150 -4.17 -3.07 -6.63
CA SER A 150 -3.80 -4.37 -7.18
C SER A 150 -2.73 -5.07 -6.36
N LEU A 151 -2.59 -6.37 -6.58
CA LEU A 151 -1.56 -7.21 -5.97
C LEU A 151 -1.38 -8.51 -6.75
N GLU A 152 -0.28 -9.23 -6.47
CA GLU A 152 -0.12 -10.64 -6.78
C GLU A 152 -0.09 -11.46 -5.48
N VAL A 153 -0.70 -12.64 -5.54
CA VAL A 153 -0.72 -13.57 -4.41
C VAL A 153 -0.39 -14.99 -4.90
N ARG A 154 0.42 -15.72 -4.14
CA ARG A 154 0.75 -17.12 -4.44
C ARG A 154 -0.52 -17.96 -4.60
N MET A 155 -0.53 -18.85 -5.58
CA MET A 155 -1.66 -19.77 -5.80
C MET A 155 -1.92 -20.66 -4.59
N SER A 156 -0.88 -21.03 -3.83
CA SER A 156 -1.00 -21.81 -2.60
C SER A 156 -1.57 -21.02 -1.41
N ASN A 157 -1.45 -19.67 -1.42
CA ASN A 157 -1.91 -18.82 -0.31
C ASN A 157 -3.42 -18.54 -0.38
N THR A 158 -4.22 -19.59 -0.26
CA THR A 158 -5.70 -19.51 -0.33
C THR A 158 -6.29 -18.62 0.76
N GLY A 159 -5.67 -18.56 1.93
CA GLY A 159 -6.13 -17.70 3.03
C GLY A 159 -6.02 -16.21 2.70
N ALA A 160 -4.93 -15.78 2.05
CA ALA A 160 -4.79 -14.41 1.60
C ALA A 160 -5.74 -14.10 0.44
N GLN A 161 -5.91 -15.02 -0.52
CA GLN A 161 -6.88 -14.86 -1.61
C GLN A 161 -8.30 -14.65 -1.08
N GLU A 162 -8.72 -15.43 -0.07
CA GLU A 162 -10.04 -15.25 0.57
C GLU A 162 -10.16 -13.89 1.27
N LEU A 163 -9.09 -13.44 1.94
CA LEU A 163 -9.04 -12.11 2.55
C LEU A 163 -9.27 -11.02 1.50
N TYR A 164 -8.53 -11.06 0.40
CA TYR A 164 -8.64 -10.05 -0.65
C TYR A 164 -10.01 -10.08 -1.34
N ARG A 165 -10.61 -11.26 -1.59
CA ARG A 165 -11.99 -11.36 -2.09
C ARG A 165 -13.01 -10.73 -1.12
N LYS A 166 -12.86 -10.92 0.20
CA LYS A 166 -13.70 -10.28 1.22
C LYS A 166 -13.56 -8.75 1.22
N LEU A 167 -12.37 -8.24 0.90
CA LEU A 167 -12.13 -6.80 0.74
C LEU A 167 -12.60 -6.25 -0.63
N GLY A 168 -13.18 -7.11 -1.48
CA GLY A 168 -13.78 -6.71 -2.76
C GLY A 168 -12.85 -6.85 -3.98
N PHE A 169 -11.64 -7.36 -3.80
CA PHE A 169 -10.75 -7.67 -4.92
C PHE A 169 -11.37 -8.73 -5.83
N LYS A 170 -11.11 -8.61 -7.12
CA LYS A 170 -11.50 -9.58 -8.15
C LYS A 170 -10.29 -10.31 -8.64
N ASP A 171 -10.49 -11.61 -8.91
CA ASP A 171 -9.47 -12.46 -9.52
C ASP A 171 -9.19 -11.99 -10.95
N GLY A 172 -7.92 -11.85 -11.27
CA GLY A 172 -7.40 -11.48 -12.58
C GLY A 172 -6.71 -12.66 -13.25
N LYS A 173 -5.57 -12.40 -13.90
CA LYS A 173 -4.80 -13.40 -14.63
C LYS A 173 -3.91 -14.21 -13.70
N ILE A 174 -3.64 -15.46 -14.07
CA ILE A 174 -2.58 -16.26 -13.46
C ILE A 174 -1.27 -15.96 -14.17
N LYS A 175 -0.30 -15.47 -13.42
CA LYS A 175 1.08 -15.21 -13.88
C LYS A 175 1.90 -16.47 -13.61
N LYS A 176 2.32 -17.16 -14.70
CA LYS A 176 3.06 -18.41 -14.60
C LYS A 176 4.49 -18.21 -14.13
N ALA A 177 4.97 -19.08 -13.21
CA ALA A 177 6.32 -19.09 -12.66
C ALA A 177 6.74 -17.69 -12.15
N TYR A 178 5.84 -17.00 -11.47
CA TYR A 178 6.03 -15.61 -11.06
C TYR A 178 7.07 -15.46 -9.95
N TYR A 179 7.02 -16.35 -8.97
CA TYR A 179 7.97 -16.35 -7.86
C TYR A 179 9.27 -17.05 -8.26
N SER A 180 10.39 -16.32 -8.21
CA SER A 180 11.67 -16.78 -8.72
C SER A 180 12.30 -17.91 -7.89
N GLU A 181 11.92 -18.02 -6.61
CA GLU A 181 12.51 -18.96 -5.67
C GLU A 181 12.08 -20.40 -5.96
N ASP A 182 10.79 -20.60 -6.27
CA ASP A 182 10.17 -21.92 -6.40
C ASP A 182 9.34 -22.06 -7.68
N HIS A 183 9.34 -21.04 -8.54
CA HIS A 183 8.55 -20.97 -9.78
C HIS A 183 7.05 -21.12 -9.58
N GLU A 184 6.54 -20.83 -8.38
CA GLU A 184 5.11 -20.86 -8.12
C GLU A 184 4.37 -19.80 -8.95
N ASP A 185 3.18 -20.13 -9.41
CA ASP A 185 2.28 -19.21 -10.10
C ASP A 185 1.71 -18.17 -9.12
N ALA A 186 1.43 -16.98 -9.61
CA ALA A 186 0.70 -15.96 -8.88
C ALA A 186 -0.70 -15.73 -9.49
N LEU A 187 -1.67 -15.48 -8.62
CA LEU A 187 -2.95 -14.91 -8.99
C LEU A 187 -2.85 -13.37 -8.86
N GLU A 188 -3.05 -12.67 -9.96
CA GLU A 188 -3.28 -11.24 -9.96
C GLU A 188 -4.66 -10.95 -9.39
N MET A 189 -4.78 -10.00 -8.48
CA MET A 189 -6.07 -9.57 -7.96
C MET A 189 -6.14 -8.04 -7.94
N SER A 190 -7.33 -7.49 -8.21
CA SER A 190 -7.51 -6.04 -8.25
C SER A 190 -8.86 -5.57 -7.74
N LEU A 191 -8.88 -4.34 -7.23
CA LEU A 191 -10.05 -3.62 -6.77
C LEU A 191 -10.10 -2.26 -7.47
N VAL A 192 -11.20 -1.98 -8.17
CA VAL A 192 -11.45 -0.65 -8.73
C VAL A 192 -11.84 0.29 -7.59
N LEU A 193 -11.06 1.35 -7.42
CA LEU A 193 -11.29 2.36 -6.40
C LEU A 193 -12.38 3.34 -6.86
N LYS A 194 -13.19 3.77 -5.92
CA LYS A 194 -14.20 4.81 -6.19
C LYS A 194 -13.47 6.15 -6.26
N GLY A 195 -13.27 6.66 -7.45
CA GLY A 195 -12.78 8.03 -7.62
C GLY A 195 -13.66 9.00 -6.84
N HIS A 196 -13.07 9.95 -6.13
CA HIS A 196 -13.82 11.08 -5.58
C HIS A 196 -14.57 11.74 -6.74
N LYS A 197 -15.89 11.63 -6.75
CA LYS A 197 -16.70 12.51 -7.60
C LYS A 197 -16.32 13.93 -7.18
N LYS A 198 -15.77 14.71 -8.12
CA LYS A 198 -15.64 16.16 -7.93
C LYS A 198 -17.02 16.65 -7.51
N SER A 199 -17.15 17.18 -6.30
CA SER A 199 -18.33 17.88 -5.84
C SER A 199 -18.42 19.14 -6.69
N GLY A 200 -19.28 19.11 -7.72
CA GLY A 200 -19.41 20.25 -8.64
C GLY A 200 -20.16 19.87 -9.91
N GLU A 201 -21.43 19.49 -9.80
CA GLU A 201 -22.48 19.81 -10.76
C GLU A 201 -23.70 20.34 -10.00
#